data_de30ef5a5e1b12f02c9b222f6c6e249a
#
_entry.id   de30ef5a5e1b12f02c9b222f6c6e249a
#
_cell.length_a   1.000
_cell.length_b   1.000
_cell.length_c   1.000
_cell.angle_alpha   90.00
_cell.angle_beta   90.00
_cell.angle_gamma   90.00
#
_symmetry.space_group_name_H-M   'P 1'
#
loop_
_entity.id
_entity.type
_entity.pdbx_description
1 polymer ?
#
loop_
_entity_poly.entity_id
_entity_poly.type
_entity_poly.pdbx_seq_one_letter_code
_entity_poly.pdbx_strand_id
1 'polypeptide(L)'
;IIQPSVSKRRKSDTERVGCLGKISTYVENDDGTLIIKLTGICRFNIIEEIENNAPYREMKVTYHAFNDDLLLDDNTDTIDREKLLNVISDYLNVNDLTTDWSVITDTDTEILINAFAMLSPFTAKEKQALLEATNIENRSEILIALSEISIASRNNK
;
A
#
# COMPACT_ATOMS: atom_id res chain seq x y z
N ILE A 1 10.01 -0.32 8.29
CA ILE A 1 8.82 -0.22 9.20
C ILE A 1 9.29 -0.63 10.58
N ILE A 2 9.26 0.30 11.53
CA ILE A 2 9.56 0.01 12.93
C ILE A 2 8.27 -0.57 13.52
N GLN A 3 8.24 -1.88 13.73
CA GLN A 3 7.20 -2.49 14.53
C GLN A 3 7.54 -2.30 16.01
N PRO A 4 6.64 -1.79 16.86
CA PRO A 4 6.91 -1.69 18.28
C PRO A 4 7.14 -3.10 18.85
N SER A 5 8.27 -3.29 19.51
CA SER A 5 8.61 -4.53 20.18
C SER A 5 7.78 -4.68 21.45
N VAL A 6 6.69 -5.42 21.37
CA VAL A 6 6.03 -5.95 22.57
C VAL A 6 6.10 -7.47 22.52
N SER A 7 6.91 -8.02 23.40
CA SER A 7 7.05 -9.41 23.84
C SER A 7 7.54 -10.44 22.81
N LYS A 8 8.65 -11.10 23.20
CA LYS A 8 9.22 -12.35 22.67
C LYS A 8 9.13 -12.52 21.16
N ARG A 9 10.19 -12.12 20.45
CA ARG A 9 10.44 -12.31 19.02
C ARG A 9 10.02 -13.71 18.56
N ARG A 10 8.85 -13.83 17.94
CA ARG A 10 8.53 -14.97 17.10
C ARG A 10 9.18 -14.73 15.74
N LYS A 11 10.01 -15.66 15.32
CA LYS A 11 10.82 -15.63 14.09
C LYS A 11 10.01 -15.64 12.77
N SER A 12 8.67 -15.50 12.78
CA SER A 12 7.85 -15.95 11.66
C SER A 12 6.77 -14.99 11.13
N ASP A 13 6.67 -13.76 11.60
CA ASP A 13 5.51 -12.93 11.24
C ASP A 13 5.88 -11.70 10.38
N THR A 14 6.76 -11.87 9.40
CA THR A 14 7.07 -10.81 8.44
C THR A 14 6.61 -11.26 7.06
N GLU A 15 5.79 -10.46 6.40
CA GLU A 15 5.42 -10.68 5.01
C GLU A 15 6.66 -10.64 4.10
N ARG A 16 6.60 -11.35 2.98
CA ARG A 16 7.76 -11.49 2.10
C ARG A 16 8.10 -10.24 1.31
N VAL A 17 7.10 -9.44 1.00
CA VAL A 17 7.26 -8.20 0.24
C VAL A 17 7.13 -7.01 1.17
N GLY A 18 8.10 -6.11 1.07
CA GLY A 18 8.10 -4.83 1.76
C GLY A 18 8.33 -3.67 0.79
N CYS A 19 8.26 -2.46 1.31
CA CYS A 19 8.59 -1.25 0.55
C CYS A 19 9.67 -0.46 1.28
N LEU A 20 10.71 -0.08 0.54
CA LEU A 20 11.73 0.84 1.01
C LEU A 20 11.13 2.24 1.10
N GLY A 21 11.18 2.82 2.28
CA GLY A 21 10.70 4.17 2.55
C GLY A 21 11.82 5.10 2.97
N LYS A 22 11.84 6.30 2.38
CA LYS A 22 12.71 7.40 2.83
C LYS A 22 11.97 8.22 3.87
N ILE A 23 12.59 8.46 5.03
CA ILE A 23 12.09 9.43 5.99
C ILE A 23 12.25 10.82 5.37
N SER A 24 11.13 11.44 4.98
CA SER A 24 11.11 12.76 4.35
C SER A 24 10.92 13.89 5.37
N THR A 25 10.25 13.61 6.48
CA THR A 25 10.05 14.57 7.57
C THR A 25 9.86 13.79 8.86
N TYR A 26 10.33 14.37 9.97
CA TYR A 26 9.93 13.93 11.30
C TYR A 26 9.67 15.16 12.18
N VAL A 27 8.72 15.03 13.09
CA VAL A 27 8.36 16.04 14.08
C VAL A 27 8.27 15.36 15.44
N GLU A 28 8.93 15.91 16.43
CA GLU A 28 8.83 15.49 17.83
C GLU A 28 7.71 16.29 18.50
N ASN A 29 6.78 15.58 19.15
CA ASN A 29 5.69 16.18 19.92
C ASN A 29 6.15 16.44 21.36
N ASP A 30 5.42 17.28 22.08
CA ASP A 30 5.73 17.64 23.48
C ASP A 30 5.69 16.43 24.44
N ASP A 31 5.01 15.35 24.07
CA ASP A 31 4.95 14.10 24.84
C ASP A 31 6.09 13.13 24.51
N GLY A 32 7.07 13.52 23.68
CA GLY A 32 8.20 12.70 23.23
C GLY A 32 7.87 11.68 22.15
N THR A 33 6.65 11.69 21.60
CA THR A 33 6.32 10.88 20.42
C THR A 33 6.83 11.53 19.15
N LEU A 34 7.10 10.69 18.12
CA LEU A 34 7.57 11.15 16.82
C LEU A 34 6.51 10.92 15.75
N ILE A 35 6.16 11.97 15.01
CA ILE A 35 5.42 11.86 13.75
C ILE A 35 6.43 11.76 12.62
N ILE A 36 6.40 10.64 11.89
CA ILE A 36 7.33 10.38 10.78
C ILE A 36 6.55 10.30 9.48
N LYS A 37 6.96 11.09 8.47
CA LYS A 37 6.48 10.96 7.10
C LYS A 37 7.45 10.09 6.31
N LEU A 38 6.95 9.00 5.74
CA LEU A 38 7.70 8.12 4.85
C LEU A 38 7.25 8.35 3.41
N THR A 39 8.22 8.45 2.50
CA THR A 39 7.99 8.43 1.06
C THR A 39 8.46 7.08 0.53
N GLY A 40 7.57 6.32 -0.13
CA GLY A 40 7.92 5.04 -0.76
C GLY A 40 8.92 5.27 -1.89
N ILE A 41 9.87 4.35 -2.05
CA ILE A 41 10.87 4.39 -3.12
C ILE A 41 10.64 3.23 -4.08
N CYS A 42 10.74 2.00 -3.58
CA CYS A 42 10.53 0.79 -4.36
C CYS A 42 10.22 -0.39 -3.45
N ARG A 43 9.61 -1.41 -4.01
CA ARG A 43 9.32 -2.67 -3.33
C ARG A 43 10.55 -3.57 -3.32
N PHE A 44 10.55 -4.52 -2.40
CA PHE A 44 11.59 -5.53 -2.30
C PHE A 44 11.03 -6.85 -1.78
N ASN A 45 11.73 -7.95 -2.10
CA ASN A 45 11.50 -9.24 -1.45
C ASN A 45 12.50 -9.45 -0.32
N ILE A 46 12.03 -9.93 0.83
CA ILE A 46 12.87 -10.36 1.94
C ILE A 46 13.44 -11.74 1.61
N ILE A 47 14.77 -11.87 1.68
CA ILE A 47 15.49 -13.13 1.51
C ILE A 47 15.61 -13.83 2.87
N GLU A 48 16.15 -13.12 3.86
CA GLU A 48 16.37 -13.64 5.21
C GLU A 48 16.49 -12.50 6.23
N GLU A 49 16.22 -12.82 7.48
CA GLU A 49 16.50 -11.93 8.61
C GLU A 49 17.96 -12.11 9.05
N ILE A 50 18.68 -11.00 9.21
CA ILE A 50 20.07 -10.98 9.69
C ILE A 50 20.03 -10.96 11.21
N GLU A 51 20.67 -11.93 11.86
CA GLU A 51 20.83 -11.93 13.30
C GLU A 51 21.86 -10.86 13.71
N ASN A 52 21.43 -9.90 14.51
CA ASN A 52 22.28 -8.84 15.04
C ASN A 52 21.89 -8.47 16.48
N ASN A 53 22.72 -7.64 17.13
CA ASN A 53 22.46 -7.12 18.48
C ASN A 53 21.82 -5.71 18.47
N ALA A 54 21.40 -5.22 17.29
CA ALA A 54 20.76 -3.92 17.19
C ALA A 54 19.33 -3.94 17.78
N PRO A 55 18.83 -2.81 18.27
CA PRO A 55 17.45 -2.71 18.78
C PRO A 55 16.38 -2.78 17.69
N TYR A 56 16.78 -2.94 16.44
CA TYR A 56 15.91 -3.06 15.25
C TYR A 56 16.24 -4.35 14.48
N ARG A 57 15.30 -4.78 13.65
CA ARG A 57 15.46 -5.95 12.77
C ARG A 57 16.17 -5.53 11.49
N GLU A 58 17.11 -6.34 11.03
CA GLU A 58 17.77 -6.19 9.74
C GLU A 58 17.37 -7.33 8.81
N MET A 59 17.08 -6.99 7.56
CA MET A 59 16.66 -7.94 6.54
C MET A 59 17.59 -7.85 5.35
N LYS A 60 18.03 -8.99 4.85
CA LYS A 60 18.63 -9.08 3.54
C LYS A 60 17.51 -9.11 2.50
N VAL A 61 17.56 -8.22 1.53
CA VAL A 61 16.49 -8.01 0.56
C VAL A 61 17.00 -8.05 -0.87
N THR A 62 16.10 -8.27 -1.82
CA THR A 62 16.36 -8.14 -3.26
C THR A 62 15.29 -7.30 -3.92
N TYR A 63 15.68 -6.45 -4.85
CA TYR A 63 14.80 -5.56 -5.61
C TYR A 63 14.45 -6.11 -6.99
N HIS A 64 15.04 -7.25 -7.37
CA HIS A 64 14.99 -7.78 -8.75
C HIS A 64 13.57 -7.92 -9.31
N ALA A 65 12.61 -8.35 -8.48
CA ALA A 65 11.22 -8.53 -8.92
C ALA A 65 10.45 -7.20 -9.10
N PHE A 66 11.01 -6.08 -8.66
CA PHE A 66 10.36 -4.77 -8.62
C PHE A 66 11.26 -3.67 -9.20
N ASN A 67 12.15 -4.03 -10.13
CA ASN A 67 13.04 -3.05 -10.79
C ASN A 67 12.25 -1.95 -11.51
N ASP A 68 11.07 -2.28 -12.00
CA ASP A 68 10.20 -1.35 -12.73
C ASP A 68 9.61 -0.26 -11.83
N ASP A 69 9.57 -0.46 -10.51
CA ASP A 69 9.17 0.58 -9.56
C ASP A 69 10.08 1.83 -9.61
N LEU A 70 11.27 1.72 -10.20
CA LEU A 70 12.23 2.82 -10.35
C LEU A 70 12.18 3.48 -11.73
N LEU A 71 11.38 2.95 -12.64
CA LEU A 71 11.18 3.52 -13.96
C LEU A 71 10.10 4.59 -13.89
N LEU A 72 10.25 5.64 -14.69
CA LEU A 72 9.26 6.72 -14.80
C LEU A 72 8.18 6.42 -15.85
N ASP A 73 8.14 5.20 -16.35
CA ASP A 73 7.23 4.80 -17.43
C ASP A 73 6.03 4.06 -16.85
N ASP A 74 5.02 4.83 -16.52
CA ASP A 74 3.75 4.36 -15.98
C ASP A 74 2.82 3.98 -17.13
N ASN A 75 3.03 2.80 -17.70
CA ASN A 75 2.13 2.29 -18.74
C ASN A 75 0.76 1.96 -18.13
N THR A 76 -0.07 2.97 -17.99
CA THR A 76 -1.47 2.86 -17.52
C THR A 76 -2.47 2.77 -18.67
N ASP A 77 -2.02 2.74 -19.93
CA ASP A 77 -2.87 2.74 -21.12
C ASP A 77 -3.77 1.50 -21.22
N THR A 78 -3.38 0.39 -20.58
CA THR A 78 -4.15 -0.85 -20.55
C THR A 78 -5.23 -0.85 -19.46
N ILE A 79 -5.21 0.12 -18.54
CA ILE A 79 -6.13 0.18 -17.41
C ILE A 79 -7.45 0.83 -17.83
N ASP A 80 -8.55 0.12 -17.65
CA ASP A 80 -9.89 0.67 -17.81
C ASP A 80 -10.19 1.69 -16.70
N ARG A 81 -9.80 2.94 -16.96
CA ARG A 81 -9.98 4.05 -16.01
C ARG A 81 -11.46 4.31 -15.70
N GLU A 82 -12.35 4.16 -16.67
CA GLU A 82 -13.79 4.38 -16.46
C GLU A 82 -14.34 3.34 -15.47
N LYS A 83 -14.01 2.07 -15.66
CA LYS A 83 -14.36 1.01 -14.71
C LYS A 83 -13.81 1.28 -13.32
N LEU A 84 -12.53 1.69 -13.23
CA LEU A 84 -11.89 2.02 -11.95
C LEU A 84 -12.63 3.15 -11.24
N LEU A 85 -12.95 4.24 -11.91
CA LEU A 85 -13.68 5.38 -11.33
C LEU A 85 -15.08 4.99 -10.87
N ASN A 86 -15.80 4.17 -11.64
CA ASN A 86 -17.13 3.69 -11.26
C ASN A 86 -17.06 2.84 -9.98
N VAL A 87 -16.10 1.91 -9.88
CA VAL A 87 -15.94 1.07 -8.70
C VAL A 87 -15.52 1.91 -7.48
N ILE A 88 -14.65 2.90 -7.64
CA ILE A 88 -14.28 3.83 -6.56
C ILE A 88 -15.51 4.60 -6.07
N SER A 89 -16.34 5.11 -6.99
CA SER A 89 -17.58 5.83 -6.65
C SER A 89 -18.52 4.95 -5.83
N ASP A 90 -18.78 3.74 -6.28
CA ASP A 90 -19.66 2.78 -5.61
C ASP A 90 -19.11 2.40 -4.23
N TYR A 91 -17.79 2.16 -4.14
CA TYR A 91 -17.14 1.85 -2.89
C TYR A 91 -17.26 2.99 -1.86
N LEU A 92 -17.03 4.23 -2.28
CA LEU A 92 -17.16 5.40 -1.41
C LEU A 92 -18.61 5.56 -0.92
N ASN A 93 -19.58 5.43 -1.82
CA ASN A 93 -21.01 5.54 -1.49
C ASN A 93 -21.44 4.49 -0.46
N VAL A 94 -21.08 3.22 -0.67
CA VAL A 94 -21.45 2.11 0.24
C VAL A 94 -20.76 2.19 1.60
N ASN A 95 -19.61 2.89 1.65
CA ASN A 95 -18.85 3.08 2.89
C ASN A 95 -19.13 4.43 3.59
N ASP A 96 -20.11 5.21 3.10
CA ASP A 96 -20.42 6.55 3.61
C ASP A 96 -19.21 7.49 3.64
N LEU A 97 -18.30 7.33 2.67
CA LEU A 97 -17.10 8.14 2.53
C LEU A 97 -17.35 9.27 1.53
N THR A 98 -17.01 10.48 1.92
CA THR A 98 -17.13 11.67 1.06
C THR A 98 -15.77 12.13 0.58
N THR A 99 -15.70 12.57 -0.67
CA THR A 99 -14.48 13.13 -1.26
C THR A 99 -14.85 14.18 -2.29
N ASP A 100 -13.88 15.00 -2.66
CA ASP A 100 -14.01 15.89 -3.81
C ASP A 100 -13.79 15.07 -5.09
N TRP A 101 -14.90 14.83 -5.82
CA TRP A 101 -14.87 14.02 -7.03
C TRP A 101 -14.01 14.64 -8.13
N SER A 102 -13.92 15.97 -8.20
CA SER A 102 -13.05 16.64 -9.18
C SER A 102 -11.58 16.29 -8.98
N VAL A 103 -11.14 16.17 -7.72
CA VAL A 103 -9.77 15.74 -7.40
C VAL A 103 -9.52 14.30 -7.87
N ILE A 104 -10.50 13.40 -7.71
CA ILE A 104 -10.37 12.01 -8.16
C ILE A 104 -10.25 11.94 -9.68
N THR A 105 -11.11 12.67 -10.40
CA THR A 105 -11.14 12.63 -11.87
C THR A 105 -9.89 13.26 -12.49
N ASP A 106 -9.32 14.28 -11.86
CA ASP A 106 -8.15 14.99 -12.34
C ASP A 106 -6.81 14.33 -11.93
N THR A 107 -6.86 13.38 -10.96
CA THR A 107 -5.67 12.67 -10.51
C THR A 107 -5.23 11.64 -11.55
N ASP A 108 -3.93 11.55 -11.75
CA ASP A 108 -3.29 10.53 -12.58
C ASP A 108 -3.69 9.11 -12.15
N THR A 109 -3.81 8.18 -13.12
CA THR A 109 -4.34 6.83 -12.86
C THR A 109 -3.49 6.04 -11.87
N GLU A 110 -2.17 6.08 -11.96
CA GLU A 110 -1.30 5.39 -11.02
C GLU A 110 -1.39 5.99 -9.61
N ILE A 111 -1.33 7.32 -9.53
CA ILE A 111 -1.45 8.02 -8.25
C ILE A 111 -2.79 7.69 -7.60
N LEU A 112 -3.88 7.65 -8.38
CA LEU A 112 -5.21 7.30 -7.90
C LEU A 112 -5.26 5.87 -7.34
N ILE A 113 -4.74 4.87 -8.08
CA ILE A 113 -4.70 3.48 -7.63
C ILE A 113 -3.92 3.36 -6.32
N ASN A 114 -2.74 3.96 -6.26
CA ASN A 114 -1.88 3.90 -5.08
C ASN A 114 -2.49 4.61 -3.86
N ALA A 115 -3.07 5.80 -4.06
CA ALA A 115 -3.74 6.54 -3.00
C ALA A 115 -4.97 5.78 -2.47
N PHE A 116 -5.81 5.23 -3.37
CA PHE A 116 -6.99 4.49 -2.98
C PHE A 116 -6.63 3.19 -2.24
N ALA A 117 -5.61 2.45 -2.69
CA ALA A 117 -5.09 1.27 -2.00
C ALA A 117 -4.61 1.58 -0.57
N MET A 118 -3.98 2.73 -0.36
CA MET A 118 -3.47 3.15 0.96
C MET A 118 -4.57 3.67 1.88
N LEU A 119 -5.47 4.51 1.37
CA LEU A 119 -6.45 5.24 2.18
C LEU A 119 -7.69 4.40 2.51
N SER A 120 -8.05 3.43 1.66
CA SER A 120 -9.20 2.56 1.90
C SER A 120 -9.01 1.71 3.15
N PRO A 121 -10.09 1.44 3.91
CA PRO A 121 -10.05 0.65 5.15
C PRO A 121 -9.94 -0.86 4.89
N PHE A 122 -9.13 -1.25 3.93
CA PHE A 122 -8.78 -2.64 3.68
C PHE A 122 -8.02 -3.26 4.84
N THR A 123 -8.19 -4.55 5.04
CA THR A 123 -7.43 -5.32 6.04
C THR A 123 -5.93 -5.34 5.70
N ALA A 124 -5.08 -5.67 6.68
CA ALA A 124 -3.65 -5.79 6.45
C ALA A 124 -3.30 -6.81 5.36
N LYS A 125 -4.05 -7.92 5.25
CA LYS A 125 -3.85 -8.94 4.21
C LYS A 125 -4.22 -8.43 2.82
N GLU A 126 -5.31 -7.68 2.70
CA GLU A 126 -5.73 -7.08 1.44
C GLU A 126 -4.72 -6.00 0.98
N LYS A 127 -4.25 -5.16 1.91
CA LYS A 127 -3.19 -4.18 1.61
C LYS A 127 -1.88 -4.85 1.22
N GLN A 128 -1.56 -5.98 1.83
CA GLN A 128 -0.39 -6.78 1.45
C GLN A 128 -0.54 -7.35 0.04
N ALA A 129 -1.71 -7.88 -0.32
CA ALA A 129 -1.97 -8.36 -1.69
C ALA A 129 -1.81 -7.24 -2.73
N LEU A 130 -2.28 -6.03 -2.43
CA LEU A 130 -2.08 -4.86 -3.29
C LEU A 130 -0.59 -4.46 -3.40
N LEU A 131 0.18 -4.60 -2.33
CA LEU A 131 1.63 -4.34 -2.34
C LEU A 131 2.38 -5.39 -3.18
N GLU A 132 1.94 -6.65 -3.16
CA GLU A 132 2.55 -7.78 -3.86
C GLU A 132 2.19 -7.85 -5.36
N ALA A 133 1.24 -7.03 -5.82
CA ALA A 133 0.87 -6.97 -7.24
C ALA A 133 2.10 -6.77 -8.12
N THR A 134 2.18 -7.51 -9.22
CA THR A 134 3.39 -7.54 -10.08
C THR A 134 3.66 -6.19 -10.75
N ASN A 135 2.60 -5.51 -11.19
CA ASN A 135 2.63 -4.20 -11.86
C ASN A 135 1.40 -3.38 -11.48
N ILE A 136 1.28 -2.18 -12.02
CA ILE A 136 0.16 -1.27 -11.73
C ILE A 136 -1.18 -1.79 -12.28
N GLU A 137 -1.18 -2.45 -13.44
CA GLU A 137 -2.36 -3.07 -14.02
C GLU A 137 -2.92 -4.17 -13.10
N ASN A 138 -2.07 -5.10 -12.67
CA ASN A 138 -2.46 -6.16 -11.74
C ASN A 138 -2.92 -5.59 -10.38
N ARG A 139 -2.28 -4.51 -9.89
CA ARG A 139 -2.74 -3.81 -8.68
C ARG A 139 -4.13 -3.22 -8.86
N SER A 140 -4.41 -2.63 -10.03
CA SER A 140 -5.74 -2.12 -10.36
C SER A 140 -6.80 -3.22 -10.36
N GLU A 141 -6.51 -4.38 -10.96
CA GLU A 141 -7.42 -5.52 -10.97
C GLU A 141 -7.73 -6.02 -9.56
N ILE A 142 -6.70 -6.19 -8.73
CA ILE A 142 -6.86 -6.60 -7.32
C ILE A 142 -7.68 -5.56 -6.56
N LEU A 143 -7.41 -4.27 -6.77
CA LEU A 143 -8.11 -3.17 -6.12
C LEU A 143 -9.60 -3.16 -6.47
N ILE A 144 -9.93 -3.33 -7.75
CA ILE A 144 -11.31 -3.45 -8.24
C ILE A 144 -11.99 -4.66 -7.58
N ALA A 145 -11.36 -5.84 -7.61
CA ALA A 145 -11.93 -7.05 -7.03
C ALA A 145 -12.21 -6.91 -5.52
N LEU A 146 -11.27 -6.36 -4.76
CA LEU A 146 -11.44 -6.12 -3.32
C LEU A 146 -12.57 -5.13 -3.04
N SER A 147 -12.69 -4.09 -3.86
CA SER A 147 -13.75 -3.10 -3.73
C SER A 147 -15.12 -3.71 -4.04
N GLU A 148 -15.25 -4.49 -5.10
CA GLU A 148 -16.49 -5.20 -5.47
C GLU A 148 -16.92 -6.19 -4.37
N ILE A 149 -15.97 -6.93 -3.76
CA ILE A 149 -16.26 -7.84 -2.63
C ILE A 149 -16.77 -7.04 -1.42
N SER A 150 -16.16 -5.91 -1.12
CA SER A 150 -16.57 -5.04 -0.01
C SER A 150 -17.99 -4.49 -0.24
N ILE A 151 -18.29 -4.00 -1.45
CA ILE A 151 -19.61 -3.50 -1.85
C ILE A 151 -20.66 -4.60 -1.70
N ALA A 152 -20.40 -5.78 -2.24
CA ALA A 152 -21.32 -6.91 -2.17
C ALA A 152 -21.60 -7.35 -0.73
N SER A 153 -20.58 -7.34 0.13
CA SER A 153 -20.69 -7.74 1.54
C SER A 153 -21.55 -6.77 2.37
N ARG A 154 -21.58 -5.49 2.01
CA ARG A 154 -22.40 -4.49 2.69
C ARG A 154 -23.84 -4.44 2.20
N ASN A 155 -24.07 -4.68 0.92
CA ASN A 155 -25.43 -4.71 0.34
C ASN A 155 -26.24 -5.91 0.84
N ASN A 156 -25.60 -6.91 1.45
CA ASN A 156 -26.26 -8.11 2.02
C ASN A 156 -26.51 -8.00 3.54
N LYS A 157 -26.28 -6.84 4.15
CA LYS A 157 -26.58 -6.57 5.57
C LYS A 157 -27.76 -5.66 5.73
#